data_4a64485a9bcaa71f685f194709924db5
#
_entry.id   4a64485a9bcaa71f685f194709924db5
#
_cell.length_a   1.000
_cell.length_b   1.000
_cell.length_c   1.000
_cell.angle_alpha   90.00
_cell.angle_beta   90.00
_cell.angle_gamma   90.00
#
_symmetry.space_group_name_H-M   'P 1'
#
loop_
_entity.id
_entity.type
_entity.pdbx_description
1 polymer ?
#
loop_
_entity_poly.entity_id
_entity_poly.type
_entity_poly.pdbx_seq_one_letter_code
_entity_poly.pdbx_strand_id
1 'polypeptide(L)'
;MARASSLPEPRRSALLTGWGRTSPTRAEVLAPVSAAELDRALCDPPSRGMVARGLGRSYGDAAQRSGGRVIDLTGWTDVDLDIDTGDCRARAGTSIDTLLRVLVPRRFFVPVTPGTRFVTLGGAIAADIHGKNHHRRGSFGSHVSSMVLRTADGQRRTISPDREPALFWATVGGMGLTGVIEEATFRARPIASSRISVLAERTRNLDESIARLIELDQTAEYTVAWVDLAATGARAGRSVITSGRFAQPDELPKRWVGSPFAYDPGLPIDVPVTPPPIVL
;
A
#
# COMPACT_ATOMS: atom_id res chain seq x y z
N MET A 1 14.40 -24.16 -36.06
CA MET A 1 14.58 -22.71 -35.91
C MET A 1 13.29 -22.15 -35.28
N ALA A 2 13.27 -22.01 -33.95
CA ALA A 2 12.13 -21.39 -33.24
C ALA A 2 12.15 -19.88 -33.50
N ARG A 3 11.04 -19.33 -34.01
CA ARG A 3 10.86 -17.88 -34.16
C ARG A 3 11.00 -17.25 -32.79
N ALA A 4 11.96 -16.32 -32.65
CA ALA A 4 12.04 -15.42 -31.50
C ALA A 4 10.70 -14.69 -31.38
N SER A 5 9.91 -15.03 -30.36
CA SER A 5 8.67 -14.32 -30.08
C SER A 5 9.03 -12.88 -29.66
N SER A 6 8.54 -11.90 -30.39
CA SER A 6 8.70 -10.49 -30.07
C SER A 6 8.28 -10.20 -28.63
N LEU A 7 9.08 -9.40 -27.92
CA LEU A 7 8.76 -8.89 -26.59
C LEU A 7 7.42 -8.10 -26.62
N PRO A 8 6.69 -8.06 -25.49
CA PRO A 8 5.44 -7.30 -25.43
C PRO A 8 5.65 -5.84 -25.81
N GLU A 9 4.87 -5.32 -26.73
CA GLU A 9 4.78 -3.90 -27.06
C GLU A 9 3.84 -3.18 -26.07
N PRO A 10 4.15 -1.94 -25.69
CA PRO A 10 5.28 -1.13 -26.16
C PRO A 10 6.40 -1.00 -25.12
N ARG A 11 7.64 -1.25 -25.55
CA ARG A 11 8.85 -0.79 -24.84
C ARG A 11 8.83 0.74 -24.83
N ARG A 12 8.49 1.34 -23.71
CA ARG A 12 8.47 2.79 -23.57
C ARG A 12 9.68 3.25 -22.77
N SER A 13 10.56 4.06 -23.39
CA SER A 13 11.55 4.81 -22.61
C SER A 13 10.84 5.93 -21.85
N ALA A 14 10.90 5.91 -20.53
CA ALA A 14 10.26 6.91 -19.69
C ALA A 14 11.20 7.49 -18.64
N LEU A 15 10.98 8.75 -18.31
CA LEU A 15 11.59 9.39 -17.14
C LEU A 15 10.69 9.09 -15.94
N LEU A 16 11.23 8.39 -14.95
CA LEU A 16 10.52 7.96 -13.75
C LEU A 16 11.04 8.67 -12.52
N THR A 17 10.14 8.95 -11.59
CA THR A 17 10.48 9.45 -10.24
C THR A 17 9.74 8.66 -9.19
N GLY A 18 10.22 8.71 -7.93
CA GLY A 18 9.42 8.42 -6.76
C GLY A 18 8.45 9.58 -6.45
N TRP A 19 7.69 9.45 -5.38
CA TRP A 19 6.76 10.49 -4.92
C TRP A 19 7.49 11.80 -4.57
N GLY A 20 8.68 11.70 -3.97
CA GLY A 20 9.51 12.87 -3.60
C GLY A 20 10.11 13.63 -4.77
N ARG A 21 10.09 13.09 -6.00
CA ARG A 21 10.60 13.69 -7.24
C ARG A 21 12.06 14.14 -7.17
N THR A 22 12.87 13.54 -6.30
CA THR A 22 14.23 13.96 -6.00
C THR A 22 15.27 13.47 -7.01
N SER A 23 15.03 12.35 -7.67
CA SER A 23 16.03 11.68 -8.51
C SER A 23 15.38 11.07 -9.75
N PRO A 24 15.02 11.88 -10.77
CA PRO A 24 14.43 11.32 -11.99
C PRO A 24 15.44 10.43 -12.73
N THR A 25 15.00 9.24 -13.14
CA THR A 25 15.83 8.28 -13.88
C THR A 25 15.11 7.82 -15.15
N ARG A 26 15.88 7.65 -16.23
CA ARG A 26 15.36 7.10 -17.49
C ARG A 26 15.48 5.58 -17.48
N ALA A 27 14.40 4.89 -17.81
CA ALA A 27 14.35 3.43 -17.87
C ALA A 27 13.50 2.94 -19.06
N GLU A 28 13.73 1.69 -19.45
CA GLU A 28 12.79 0.95 -20.28
C GLU A 28 11.62 0.50 -19.40
N VAL A 29 10.39 0.81 -19.78
CA VAL A 29 9.18 0.41 -19.03
C VAL A 29 8.42 -0.64 -19.83
N LEU A 30 8.16 -1.77 -19.20
CA LEU A 30 7.27 -2.83 -19.69
C LEU A 30 6.07 -2.94 -18.75
N ALA A 31 4.87 -3.06 -19.32
CA ALA A 31 3.62 -3.18 -18.59
C ALA A 31 2.91 -4.50 -18.98
N PRO A 32 3.35 -5.66 -18.45
CA PRO A 32 2.75 -6.94 -18.78
C PRO A 32 1.31 -7.03 -18.24
N VAL A 33 0.42 -7.58 -19.06
CA VAL A 33 -0.99 -7.82 -18.72
C VAL A 33 -1.32 -9.31 -18.62
N SER A 34 -0.34 -10.19 -18.85
CA SER A 34 -0.47 -11.64 -18.74
C SER A 34 0.80 -12.28 -18.17
N ALA A 35 0.66 -13.50 -17.58
CA ALA A 35 1.81 -14.24 -17.07
C ALA A 35 2.86 -14.50 -18.15
N ALA A 36 2.43 -14.83 -19.38
CA ALA A 36 3.33 -15.05 -20.49
C ALA A 36 4.10 -13.78 -20.91
N GLU A 37 3.49 -12.62 -20.77
CA GLU A 37 4.18 -11.34 -21.01
C GLU A 37 5.17 -11.01 -19.90
N LEU A 38 4.79 -11.28 -18.63
CA LEU A 38 5.69 -11.14 -17.51
C LEU A 38 6.89 -12.07 -17.64
N ASP A 39 6.68 -13.34 -18.02
CA ASP A 39 7.75 -14.29 -18.31
C ASP A 39 8.72 -13.75 -19.37
N ARG A 40 8.18 -13.26 -20.48
CA ARG A 40 9.02 -12.66 -21.55
C ARG A 40 9.77 -11.42 -21.05
N ALA A 41 9.13 -10.60 -20.23
CA ALA A 41 9.76 -9.40 -19.68
C ALA A 41 10.96 -9.72 -18.76
N LEU A 42 10.92 -10.89 -18.09
CA LEU A 42 11.94 -11.35 -17.16
C LEU A 42 13.05 -12.20 -17.82
N CYS A 43 12.77 -12.86 -18.97
CA CYS A 43 13.72 -13.79 -19.61
C CYS A 43 14.99 -13.16 -20.17
N ASP A 44 15.00 -11.86 -20.47
CA ASP A 44 16.16 -11.16 -21.04
C ASP A 44 16.41 -9.86 -20.26
N PRO A 45 17.00 -9.98 -19.06
CA PRO A 45 17.29 -8.81 -18.23
C PRO A 45 18.37 -7.94 -18.87
N PRO A 46 18.19 -6.61 -18.93
CA PRO A 46 19.24 -5.71 -19.38
C PRO A 46 20.43 -5.76 -18.41
N SER A 47 21.62 -5.40 -18.88
CA SER A 47 22.87 -5.40 -18.06
C SER A 47 22.76 -4.57 -16.79
N ARG A 48 21.91 -3.53 -16.79
CA ARG A 48 21.60 -2.71 -15.63
C ARG A 48 20.56 -3.33 -14.69
N GLY A 49 20.02 -4.51 -15.01
CA GLY A 49 19.01 -5.20 -14.23
C GLY A 49 17.60 -4.58 -14.34
N MET A 50 16.70 -5.10 -13.53
CA MET A 50 15.28 -4.69 -13.57
C MET A 50 14.71 -4.58 -12.15
N VAL A 51 13.56 -3.89 -12.02
CA VAL A 51 12.81 -3.74 -10.77
C VAL A 51 11.31 -3.69 -11.07
N ALA A 52 10.50 -4.27 -10.18
CA ALA A 52 9.04 -4.10 -10.22
C ALA A 52 8.63 -2.70 -9.74
N ARG A 53 7.54 -2.17 -10.31
CA ARG A 53 6.96 -0.90 -9.92
C ARG A 53 5.44 -0.99 -9.87
N GLY A 54 4.87 -0.47 -8.81
CA GLY A 54 3.46 -0.14 -8.71
C GLY A 54 3.22 1.34 -9.00
N LEU A 55 2.42 2.00 -8.19
CA LEU A 55 2.04 3.41 -8.38
C LEU A 55 3.15 4.44 -8.05
N GLY A 56 4.37 4.00 -7.73
CA GLY A 56 5.53 4.87 -7.52
C GLY A 56 5.37 5.82 -6.33
N ARG A 57 4.82 5.34 -5.22
CA ARG A 57 4.55 6.15 -4.02
C ARG A 57 5.69 6.15 -2.99
N SER A 58 6.79 5.46 -3.23
CA SER A 58 8.01 5.61 -2.44
C SER A 58 8.57 7.02 -2.57
N TYR A 59 9.03 7.63 -1.49
CA TYR A 59 9.62 8.97 -1.52
C TYR A 59 10.92 9.01 -2.32
N GLY A 60 11.76 7.99 -2.16
CA GLY A 60 13.02 7.82 -2.90
C GLY A 60 12.85 7.06 -4.21
N ASP A 61 13.93 6.45 -4.65
CA ASP A 61 14.12 5.80 -5.95
C ASP A 61 13.93 4.27 -5.94
N ALA A 62 13.40 3.69 -4.87
CA ALA A 62 13.26 2.24 -4.69
C ALA A 62 12.58 1.51 -5.85
N ALA A 63 11.63 2.16 -6.53
CA ALA A 63 10.91 1.61 -7.69
C ALA A 63 11.41 2.18 -9.04
N GLN A 64 12.71 2.46 -9.14
CA GLN A 64 13.37 3.02 -10.32
C GLN A 64 14.64 2.23 -10.64
N ARG A 65 15.04 2.20 -11.90
CA ARG A 65 16.30 1.57 -12.34
C ARG A 65 16.91 2.36 -13.49
N SER A 66 17.86 3.21 -13.19
CA SER A 66 18.51 4.06 -14.21
C SER A 66 19.19 3.23 -15.29
N GLY A 67 18.78 3.41 -16.54
CA GLY A 67 19.29 2.67 -17.69
C GLY A 67 18.93 1.19 -17.72
N GLY A 68 18.11 0.72 -16.78
CA GLY A 68 17.60 -0.65 -16.70
C GLY A 68 16.14 -0.76 -17.14
N ARG A 69 15.49 -1.83 -16.69
CA ARG A 69 14.08 -2.12 -16.98
C ARG A 69 13.22 -1.93 -15.74
N VAL A 70 12.07 -1.34 -15.90
CA VAL A 70 11.01 -1.24 -14.89
C VAL A 70 9.80 -2.04 -15.37
N ILE A 71 9.38 -2.99 -14.56
CA ILE A 71 8.18 -3.79 -14.79
C ILE A 71 7.01 -3.10 -14.08
N ASP A 72 6.19 -2.41 -14.85
CA ASP A 72 5.00 -1.72 -14.35
C ASP A 72 3.85 -2.72 -14.21
N LEU A 73 3.49 -3.02 -12.97
CA LEU A 73 2.41 -3.97 -12.65
C LEU A 73 1.06 -3.30 -12.39
N THR A 74 0.91 -2.00 -12.62
CA THR A 74 -0.35 -1.29 -12.32
C THR A 74 -1.55 -1.82 -13.11
N GLY A 75 -1.34 -2.44 -14.27
CA GLY A 75 -2.35 -3.17 -15.03
C GLY A 75 -2.61 -4.60 -14.56
N TRP A 76 -1.81 -5.12 -13.61
CA TRP A 76 -1.90 -6.48 -13.10
C TRP A 76 -2.85 -6.55 -11.91
N THR A 77 -4.15 -6.51 -12.18
CA THR A 77 -5.19 -6.35 -11.15
C THR A 77 -6.19 -7.50 -11.17
N ASP A 78 -6.54 -7.98 -9.99
CA ASP A 78 -7.64 -8.90 -9.73
C ASP A 78 -7.88 -8.95 -8.22
N VAL A 79 -9.11 -9.26 -7.78
CA VAL A 79 -9.46 -9.39 -6.36
C VAL A 79 -10.48 -10.49 -6.18
N ASP A 80 -10.13 -11.44 -5.33
CA ASP A 80 -10.98 -12.55 -4.90
C ASP A 80 -11.06 -12.53 -3.37
N LEU A 81 -12.27 -12.45 -2.81
CA LEU A 81 -12.54 -12.42 -1.38
C LEU A 81 -13.39 -13.60 -0.98
N ASP A 82 -12.84 -14.46 -0.13
CA ASP A 82 -13.61 -15.44 0.63
C ASP A 82 -14.30 -14.73 1.81
N ILE A 83 -15.61 -14.59 1.72
CA ILE A 83 -16.41 -13.89 2.74
C ILE A 83 -16.58 -14.68 4.05
N ASP A 84 -16.37 -15.99 4.02
CA ASP A 84 -16.51 -16.83 5.20
C ASP A 84 -15.24 -16.79 6.06
N THR A 85 -14.10 -16.78 5.42
CA THR A 85 -12.80 -16.74 6.10
C THR A 85 -12.22 -15.32 6.24
N GLY A 86 -12.58 -14.40 5.34
CA GLY A 86 -11.95 -13.09 5.21
C GLY A 86 -10.61 -13.12 4.50
N ASP A 87 -10.22 -14.24 3.87
CA ASP A 87 -9.02 -14.29 3.04
C ASP A 87 -9.24 -13.55 1.73
N CYS A 88 -8.40 -12.60 1.46
CA CYS A 88 -8.41 -11.81 0.24
C CYS A 88 -7.17 -12.12 -0.59
N ARG A 89 -7.38 -12.75 -1.75
CA ARG A 89 -6.35 -12.98 -2.75
C ARG A 89 -6.44 -11.88 -3.80
N ALA A 90 -5.31 -11.24 -4.09
CA ALA A 90 -5.30 -10.20 -5.11
C ALA A 90 -3.97 -10.13 -5.86
N ARG A 91 -4.04 -9.69 -7.12
CA ARG A 91 -2.86 -9.42 -7.94
C ARG A 91 -2.09 -8.23 -7.40
N ALA A 92 -0.75 -8.27 -7.53
CA ALA A 92 0.15 -7.30 -6.91
C ALA A 92 -0.03 -5.85 -7.41
N GLY A 93 -0.54 -5.65 -8.62
CA GLY A 93 -0.85 -4.33 -9.17
C GLY A 93 -2.14 -3.71 -8.65
N THR A 94 -2.99 -4.48 -7.97
CA THR A 94 -4.25 -3.99 -7.40
C THR A 94 -3.98 -2.93 -6.35
N SER A 95 -4.58 -1.75 -6.51
CA SER A 95 -4.41 -0.67 -5.52
C SER A 95 -5.23 -0.92 -4.25
N ILE A 96 -4.80 -0.33 -3.12
CA ILE A 96 -5.60 -0.34 -1.89
C ILE A 96 -6.98 0.31 -2.15
N ASP A 97 -7.07 1.34 -3.00
CA ASP A 97 -8.36 1.92 -3.40
C ASP A 97 -9.28 0.88 -4.06
N THR A 98 -8.74 0.09 -4.99
CA THR A 98 -9.49 -1.00 -5.66
C THR A 98 -9.89 -2.08 -4.66
N LEU A 99 -8.99 -2.48 -3.76
CA LEU A 99 -9.30 -3.42 -2.68
C LEU A 99 -10.45 -2.91 -1.81
N LEU A 100 -10.42 -1.65 -1.39
CA LEU A 100 -11.48 -1.07 -0.56
C LEU A 100 -12.84 -1.03 -1.27
N ARG A 101 -12.87 -0.78 -2.57
CA ARG A 101 -14.10 -0.84 -3.38
C ARG A 101 -14.74 -2.23 -3.40
N VAL A 102 -13.93 -3.28 -3.29
CA VAL A 102 -14.40 -4.66 -3.23
C VAL A 102 -14.76 -5.07 -1.81
N LEU A 103 -13.89 -4.75 -0.85
CA LEU A 103 -13.98 -5.22 0.54
C LEU A 103 -15.09 -4.51 1.33
N VAL A 104 -15.16 -3.17 1.27
CA VAL A 104 -16.05 -2.39 2.15
C VAL A 104 -17.53 -2.73 1.97
N PRO A 105 -18.07 -2.84 0.74
CA PRO A 105 -19.46 -3.27 0.54
C PRO A 105 -19.74 -4.69 1.04
N ARG A 106 -18.67 -5.51 1.20
CA ARG A 106 -18.74 -6.88 1.72
C ARG A 106 -18.43 -6.99 3.22
N ARG A 107 -18.42 -5.85 3.92
CA ARG A 107 -18.18 -5.72 5.37
C ARG A 107 -16.75 -6.03 5.81
N PHE A 108 -15.78 -5.87 4.92
CA PHE A 108 -14.36 -6.07 5.21
C PHE A 108 -13.55 -4.81 4.93
N PHE A 109 -12.36 -4.74 5.52
CA PHE A 109 -11.39 -3.68 5.31
C PHE A 109 -9.99 -4.26 5.24
N VAL A 110 -9.04 -3.54 4.67
CA VAL A 110 -7.63 -3.93 4.73
C VAL A 110 -7.11 -3.84 6.17
N PRO A 111 -6.22 -4.73 6.61
CA PRO A 111 -5.77 -4.76 8.01
C PRO A 111 -4.98 -3.52 8.41
N VAL A 112 -4.21 -2.97 7.48
CA VAL A 112 -3.33 -1.80 7.66
C VAL A 112 -3.47 -0.87 6.48
N THR A 113 -3.53 0.43 6.72
CA THR A 113 -3.62 1.46 5.67
C THR A 113 -2.51 2.49 5.83
N PRO A 114 -1.74 2.79 4.78
CA PRO A 114 -0.80 3.90 4.79
C PRO A 114 -1.51 5.25 4.70
N GLY A 115 -0.77 6.34 4.63
CA GLY A 115 -1.29 7.70 4.47
C GLY A 115 -2.08 7.94 3.18
N THR A 116 -1.97 7.04 2.19
CA THR A 116 -2.71 7.11 0.93
C THR A 116 -3.21 5.73 0.51
N ARG A 117 -4.41 5.66 -0.09
CA ARG A 117 -4.96 4.44 -0.69
C ARG A 117 -4.38 4.14 -2.09
N PHE A 118 -3.64 5.07 -2.67
CA PHE A 118 -3.07 4.94 -4.01
C PHE A 118 -1.67 4.30 -3.97
N VAL A 119 -1.58 3.14 -3.34
CA VAL A 119 -0.43 2.21 -3.37
C VAL A 119 -0.93 0.85 -3.84
N THR A 120 -0.08 0.08 -4.51
CA THR A 120 -0.44 -1.28 -4.96
C THR A 120 -0.19 -2.29 -3.84
N LEU A 121 -0.89 -3.44 -3.88
CA LEU A 121 -0.69 -4.55 -2.94
C LEU A 121 0.77 -5.00 -2.90
N GLY A 122 1.39 -5.23 -4.08
CA GLY A 122 2.80 -5.61 -4.15
C GLY A 122 3.72 -4.55 -3.57
N GLY A 123 3.45 -3.25 -3.82
CA GLY A 123 4.18 -2.15 -3.23
C GLY A 123 3.97 -2.03 -1.71
N ALA A 124 2.77 -2.31 -1.23
CA ALA A 124 2.44 -2.34 0.19
C ALA A 124 3.23 -3.42 0.95
N ILE A 125 3.35 -4.61 0.36
CA ILE A 125 4.14 -5.72 0.91
C ILE A 125 5.63 -5.42 0.80
N ALA A 126 6.10 -4.99 -0.37
CA ALA A 126 7.51 -4.73 -0.60
C ALA A 126 8.08 -3.60 0.27
N ALA A 127 7.26 -2.65 0.68
CA ALA A 127 7.63 -1.58 1.61
C ALA A 127 7.23 -1.87 3.06
N ASP A 128 6.60 -3.00 3.31
CA ASP A 128 6.01 -3.40 4.60
C ASP A 128 5.29 -2.23 5.28
N ILE A 129 4.32 -1.66 4.57
CA ILE A 129 3.66 -0.43 5.02
C ILE A 129 3.03 -0.57 6.39
N HIS A 130 3.03 0.51 7.14
CA HIS A 130 2.29 0.67 8.39
C HIS A 130 1.30 1.84 8.30
N GLY A 131 0.43 1.97 9.28
CA GLY A 131 -0.59 2.99 9.32
C GLY A 131 -0.91 3.52 10.72
N LYS A 132 -2.01 4.24 10.82
CA LYS A 132 -2.46 4.87 12.07
C LYS A 132 -2.92 3.86 13.15
N ASN A 133 -2.96 2.57 12.81
CA ASN A 133 -3.26 1.46 13.71
C ASN A 133 -2.02 0.58 13.99
N HIS A 134 -0.81 1.10 13.70
CA HIS A 134 0.44 0.36 13.83
C HIS A 134 0.65 -0.23 15.22
N HIS A 135 0.37 0.52 16.29
CA HIS A 135 0.48 0.08 17.68
C HIS A 135 -0.36 -1.16 18.01
N ARG A 136 -1.44 -1.41 17.24
CA ARG A 136 -2.33 -2.56 17.41
C ARG A 136 -2.17 -3.64 16.35
N ARG A 137 -1.82 -3.26 15.13
CA ARG A 137 -1.87 -4.14 13.96
C ARG A 137 -0.51 -4.40 13.34
N GLY A 138 0.54 -3.70 13.76
CA GLY A 138 1.85 -3.81 13.15
C GLY A 138 1.85 -3.33 11.70
N SER A 139 2.65 -3.97 10.87
CA SER A 139 2.80 -3.68 9.45
C SER A 139 1.96 -4.64 8.58
N PHE A 140 1.87 -4.33 7.28
CA PHE A 140 1.03 -5.08 6.35
C PHE A 140 1.48 -6.52 6.17
N GLY A 141 2.80 -6.76 6.17
CA GLY A 141 3.39 -8.10 6.01
C GLY A 141 2.94 -9.10 7.06
N SER A 142 2.65 -8.65 8.28
CA SER A 142 2.13 -9.50 9.37
C SER A 142 0.76 -10.11 9.09
N HIS A 143 0.04 -9.60 8.08
CA HIS A 143 -1.29 -10.06 7.68
C HIS A 143 -1.29 -10.84 6.38
N VAL A 144 -0.13 -11.00 5.73
CA VAL A 144 0.02 -11.76 4.49
C VAL A 144 0.21 -13.24 4.82
N SER A 145 -0.70 -14.08 4.37
CA SER A 145 -0.64 -15.53 4.58
C SER A 145 0.21 -16.25 3.54
N SER A 146 0.25 -15.73 2.30
CA SER A 146 1.09 -16.27 1.23
C SER A 146 1.26 -15.26 0.10
N MET A 147 2.30 -15.45 -0.72
CA MET A 147 2.47 -14.71 -1.96
C MET A 147 3.09 -15.57 -3.05
N VAL A 148 2.83 -15.20 -4.29
CA VAL A 148 3.49 -15.76 -5.47
C VAL A 148 4.57 -14.79 -5.90
N LEU A 149 5.81 -15.23 -5.81
CA LEU A 149 7.01 -14.48 -6.16
C LEU A 149 7.67 -15.05 -7.42
N ARG A 150 8.02 -14.18 -8.36
CA ARG A 150 8.87 -14.51 -9.50
C ARG A 150 10.29 -14.05 -9.20
N THR A 151 11.18 -14.99 -9.00
CA THR A 151 12.60 -14.72 -8.68
C THR A 151 13.44 -14.48 -9.94
N ALA A 152 14.65 -13.96 -9.77
CA ALA A 152 15.54 -13.58 -10.89
C ALA A 152 15.96 -14.78 -11.76
N ASP A 153 15.92 -16.01 -11.24
CA ASP A 153 16.14 -17.27 -11.96
C ASP A 153 14.93 -17.69 -12.83
N GLY A 154 13.88 -16.86 -12.89
CA GLY A 154 12.66 -17.10 -13.64
C GLY A 154 11.68 -18.07 -12.96
N GLN A 155 12.02 -18.58 -11.77
CA GLN A 155 11.13 -19.49 -11.05
C GLN A 155 9.94 -18.76 -10.45
N ARG A 156 8.78 -19.40 -10.51
CA ARG A 156 7.55 -18.97 -9.86
C ARG A 156 7.38 -19.76 -8.56
N ARG A 157 7.51 -19.07 -7.43
CA ARG A 157 7.50 -19.67 -6.09
C ARG A 157 6.29 -19.19 -5.30
N THR A 158 5.58 -20.12 -4.67
CA THR A 158 4.58 -19.78 -3.64
C THR A 158 5.28 -19.84 -2.30
N ILE A 159 5.38 -18.72 -1.63
CA ILE A 159 6.06 -18.54 -0.35
C ILE A 159 5.10 -18.05 0.74
N SER A 160 5.37 -18.43 1.97
CA SER A 160 4.56 -18.06 3.15
C SER A 160 5.44 -18.04 4.40
N PRO A 161 4.94 -17.58 5.56
CA PRO A 161 5.66 -17.70 6.82
C PRO A 161 6.12 -19.12 7.15
N ASP A 162 5.40 -20.14 6.66
CA ASP A 162 5.71 -21.56 6.92
C ASP A 162 6.41 -22.26 5.74
N ARG A 163 6.34 -21.65 4.55
CA ARG A 163 6.93 -22.19 3.32
C ARG A 163 7.94 -21.19 2.76
N GLU A 164 9.21 -21.55 2.78
CA GLU A 164 10.34 -20.69 2.42
C GLU A 164 10.38 -19.39 3.28
N PRO A 165 10.33 -19.49 4.63
CA PRO A 165 10.16 -18.35 5.52
C PRO A 165 11.24 -17.29 5.35
N ALA A 166 12.48 -17.68 5.10
CA ALA A 166 13.58 -16.75 4.88
C ALA A 166 13.33 -15.85 3.65
N LEU A 167 12.84 -16.43 2.54
CA LEU A 167 12.52 -15.69 1.34
C LEU A 167 11.26 -14.84 1.53
N PHE A 168 10.26 -15.37 2.24
CA PHE A 168 9.04 -14.62 2.55
C PHE A 168 9.37 -13.33 3.30
N TRP A 169 10.09 -13.43 4.43
CA TRP A 169 10.43 -12.26 5.25
C TRP A 169 11.46 -11.34 4.61
N ALA A 170 12.34 -11.85 3.74
CA ALA A 170 13.20 -11.01 2.91
C ALA A 170 12.43 -10.23 1.84
N THR A 171 11.26 -10.73 1.42
CA THR A 171 10.40 -10.07 0.42
C THR A 171 9.54 -8.98 1.07
N VAL A 172 9.03 -9.25 2.27
CA VAL A 172 8.33 -8.25 3.09
C VAL A 172 9.32 -7.16 3.50
N GLY A 173 9.08 -5.92 3.08
CA GLY A 173 10.01 -4.81 3.30
C GLY A 173 11.27 -4.84 2.42
N GLY A 174 11.40 -5.83 1.51
CA GLY A 174 12.57 -6.02 0.65
C GLY A 174 12.64 -5.11 -0.57
N MET A 175 11.74 -4.13 -0.68
CA MET A 175 11.69 -3.11 -1.76
C MET A 175 11.74 -3.69 -3.19
N GLY A 176 11.26 -4.95 -3.37
CA GLY A 176 11.23 -5.62 -4.67
C GLY A 176 12.58 -6.23 -5.09
N LEU A 177 13.58 -6.29 -4.21
CA LEU A 177 14.91 -6.80 -4.54
C LEU A 177 14.97 -8.33 -4.60
N THR A 178 14.03 -9.04 -4.01
CA THR A 178 13.93 -10.50 -4.04
C THR A 178 13.26 -11.04 -5.31
N GLY A 179 12.52 -10.20 -6.02
CA GLY A 179 11.80 -10.57 -7.23
C GLY A 179 10.52 -9.76 -7.43
N VAL A 180 9.68 -10.24 -8.34
CA VAL A 180 8.39 -9.64 -8.68
C VAL A 180 7.28 -10.37 -7.95
N ILE A 181 6.57 -9.70 -7.05
CA ILE A 181 5.34 -10.23 -6.44
C ILE A 181 4.24 -10.21 -7.51
N GLU A 182 3.70 -11.36 -7.87
CA GLU A 182 2.60 -11.49 -8.82
C GLU A 182 1.23 -11.36 -8.14
N GLU A 183 1.10 -11.97 -6.97
CA GLU A 183 -0.15 -12.15 -6.24
C GLU A 183 0.15 -12.33 -4.76
N ALA A 184 -0.76 -11.92 -3.90
CA ALA A 184 -0.68 -12.24 -2.48
C ALA A 184 -2.07 -12.50 -1.90
N THR A 185 -2.10 -13.33 -0.86
CA THR A 185 -3.27 -13.56 0.00
C THR A 185 -3.01 -12.93 1.36
N PHE A 186 -3.96 -12.15 1.83
CA PHE A 186 -3.90 -11.53 3.14
C PHE A 186 -5.24 -11.66 3.87
N ARG A 187 -5.22 -11.59 5.20
CA ARG A 187 -6.42 -11.61 6.00
C ARG A 187 -7.05 -10.22 6.06
N ALA A 188 -8.18 -10.04 5.36
CA ALA A 188 -9.03 -8.87 5.50
C ALA A 188 -9.73 -8.90 6.88
N ARG A 189 -10.01 -7.73 7.44
CA ARG A 189 -10.68 -7.62 8.72
C ARG A 189 -12.16 -7.30 8.57
N PRO A 190 -13.05 -7.90 9.35
CA PRO A 190 -14.45 -7.49 9.39
C PRO A 190 -14.59 -6.10 10.01
N ILE A 191 -15.56 -5.32 9.53
CA ILE A 191 -15.89 -3.98 10.03
C ILE A 191 -17.39 -3.90 10.37
N ALA A 192 -17.73 -3.09 11.37
CA ALA A 192 -19.10 -2.87 11.78
C ALA A 192 -19.85 -1.88 10.86
N SER A 193 -19.11 -0.96 10.27
CA SER A 193 -19.61 -0.01 9.26
C SER A 193 -18.45 0.55 8.43
N SER A 194 -18.71 1.29 7.35
CA SER A 194 -17.70 2.01 6.58
C SER A 194 -17.32 3.37 7.19
N ARG A 195 -17.75 3.66 8.40
CA ARG A 195 -17.56 4.95 9.06
C ARG A 195 -16.65 4.83 10.25
N ILE A 196 -15.88 5.88 10.50
CA ILE A 196 -15.01 6.00 11.67
C ILE A 196 -15.66 6.97 12.65
N SER A 197 -15.85 6.52 13.90
CA SER A 197 -16.15 7.40 15.03
C SER A 197 -14.83 8.03 15.48
N VAL A 198 -14.75 9.34 15.48
CA VAL A 198 -13.51 10.10 15.73
C VAL A 198 -13.67 11.05 16.90
N LEU A 199 -12.70 11.02 17.81
CA LEU A 199 -12.51 12.04 18.83
C LEU A 199 -11.28 12.87 18.47
N ALA A 200 -11.40 14.20 18.55
CA ALA A 200 -10.29 15.12 18.31
C ALA A 200 -10.06 15.99 19.55
N GLU A 201 -8.81 16.09 19.99
CA GLU A 201 -8.41 16.87 21.15
C GLU A 201 -7.13 17.65 20.91
N ARG A 202 -6.89 18.69 21.69
CA ARG A 202 -5.69 19.52 21.62
C ARG A 202 -4.79 19.26 22.80
N THR A 203 -3.49 19.24 22.56
CA THR A 203 -2.46 19.19 23.59
C THR A 203 -1.64 20.47 23.58
N ARG A 204 -1.11 20.86 24.74
CA ARG A 204 -0.44 22.14 24.93
C ARG A 204 1.01 22.15 24.48
N ASN A 205 1.66 20.97 24.56
CA ASN A 205 3.08 20.79 24.26
C ASN A 205 3.39 19.31 23.93
N LEU A 206 4.66 19.03 23.67
CA LEU A 206 5.11 17.69 23.27
C LEU A 206 4.91 16.65 24.39
N ASP A 207 5.20 16.99 25.63
CA ASP A 207 5.08 16.05 26.75
C ASP A 207 3.64 15.60 26.94
N GLU A 208 2.70 16.54 26.91
CA GLU A 208 1.28 16.21 26.95
C GLU A 208 0.84 15.40 25.72
N SER A 209 1.38 15.72 24.52
CA SER A 209 1.08 14.97 23.31
C SER A 209 1.54 13.52 23.42
N ILE A 210 2.74 13.27 23.91
CA ILE A 210 3.29 11.92 24.09
C ILE A 210 2.48 11.16 25.14
N ALA A 211 2.24 11.77 26.31
CA ALA A 211 1.47 11.13 27.37
C ALA A 211 0.06 10.73 26.89
N ARG A 212 -0.59 11.63 26.14
CA ARG A 212 -1.94 11.37 25.63
C ARG A 212 -1.96 10.28 24.54
N LEU A 213 -0.97 10.24 23.65
CA LEU A 213 -0.85 9.16 22.65
C LEU A 213 -0.65 7.79 23.32
N ILE A 214 0.21 7.70 24.34
CA ILE A 214 0.43 6.44 25.10
C ILE A 214 -0.88 5.97 25.74
N GLU A 215 -1.68 6.87 26.32
CA GLU A 215 -2.98 6.54 26.90
C GLU A 215 -3.98 6.06 25.82
N LEU A 216 -4.07 6.77 24.68
CA LEU A 216 -4.97 6.44 23.58
C LEU A 216 -4.60 5.10 22.91
N ASP A 217 -3.32 4.76 22.85
CA ASP A 217 -2.87 3.49 22.28
C ASP A 217 -3.41 2.26 23.02
N GLN A 218 -3.83 2.42 24.29
CA GLN A 218 -4.45 1.34 25.05
C GLN A 218 -5.91 1.08 24.63
N THR A 219 -6.60 2.07 24.07
CA THR A 219 -8.05 2.00 23.84
C THR A 219 -8.46 2.25 22.39
N ALA A 220 -7.79 3.16 21.70
CA ALA A 220 -8.13 3.53 20.33
C ALA A 220 -7.53 2.53 19.33
N GLU A 221 -8.23 2.32 18.23
CA GLU A 221 -7.72 1.52 17.12
C GLU A 221 -6.81 2.32 16.20
N TYR A 222 -7.17 3.57 15.96
CA TYR A 222 -6.43 4.50 15.11
C TYR A 222 -6.08 5.72 15.93
N THR A 223 -4.81 6.12 15.87
CA THR A 223 -4.31 7.36 16.47
C THR A 223 -3.46 8.14 15.48
N VAL A 224 -3.59 9.45 15.48
CA VAL A 224 -2.72 10.33 14.71
C VAL A 224 -2.60 11.70 15.38
N ALA A 225 -1.39 12.25 15.40
CA ALA A 225 -1.12 13.60 15.88
C ALA A 225 -0.68 14.50 14.73
N TRP A 226 -1.27 15.68 14.69
CA TRP A 226 -0.78 16.81 13.88
C TRP A 226 0.01 17.72 14.79
N VAL A 227 1.34 17.69 14.65
CA VAL A 227 2.26 18.37 15.54
C VAL A 227 2.66 19.72 14.96
N ASP A 228 2.54 20.79 15.74
CA ASP A 228 3.06 22.11 15.40
C ASP A 228 4.57 22.16 15.67
N LEU A 229 5.36 21.98 14.60
CA LEU A 229 6.82 22.02 14.65
C LEU A 229 7.39 23.46 14.66
N ALA A 230 6.56 24.46 14.39
CA ALA A 230 6.98 25.88 14.41
C ALA A 230 6.84 26.51 15.79
N ALA A 231 6.03 25.95 16.68
CA ALA A 231 5.88 26.44 18.03
C ALA A 231 7.16 26.23 18.86
N THR A 232 7.49 27.21 19.69
CA THR A 232 8.68 27.22 20.55
C THR A 232 8.33 27.42 22.02
N GLY A 233 9.31 27.23 22.92
CA GLY A 233 9.15 27.41 24.36
C GLY A 233 8.11 26.44 24.95
N ALA A 234 7.29 26.89 25.88
CA ALA A 234 6.29 26.07 26.58
C ALA A 234 5.21 25.46 25.66
N ARG A 235 5.14 25.89 24.39
CA ARG A 235 4.19 25.37 23.40
C ARG A 235 4.84 24.49 22.34
N ALA A 236 6.14 24.22 22.43
CA ALA A 236 6.83 23.36 21.49
C ALA A 236 6.16 21.98 21.39
N GLY A 237 5.85 21.52 20.18
CA GLY A 237 5.20 20.23 19.94
C GLY A 237 3.74 20.14 20.37
N ARG A 238 3.04 21.28 20.59
CA ARG A 238 1.59 21.25 20.75
C ARG A 238 0.93 20.60 19.55
N SER A 239 -0.15 19.84 19.77
CA SER A 239 -0.73 18.98 18.74
C SER A 239 -2.25 19.03 18.72
N VAL A 240 -2.81 18.60 17.59
CA VAL A 240 -4.17 18.08 17.52
C VAL A 240 -4.07 16.56 17.35
N ILE A 241 -4.54 15.83 18.36
CA ILE A 241 -4.59 14.37 18.31
C ILE A 241 -5.99 13.95 17.91
N THR A 242 -6.07 13.03 16.96
CA THR A 242 -7.33 12.35 16.61
C THR A 242 -7.17 10.87 16.90
N SER A 243 -8.16 10.32 17.60
CA SER A 243 -8.31 8.88 17.81
C SER A 243 -9.60 8.39 17.19
N GLY A 244 -9.64 7.13 16.75
CA GLY A 244 -10.82 6.62 16.07
C GLY A 244 -10.94 5.11 16.08
N ARG A 245 -12.16 4.65 15.81
CA ARG A 245 -12.52 3.25 15.59
C ARG A 245 -13.65 3.17 14.58
N PHE A 246 -13.90 2.01 14.00
CA PHE A 246 -15.11 1.82 13.20
C PHE A 246 -16.35 2.04 14.05
N ALA A 247 -17.26 2.88 13.57
CA ALA A 247 -18.52 3.17 14.23
C ALA A 247 -19.41 1.94 14.24
N GLN A 248 -20.10 1.70 15.37
CA GLN A 248 -21.10 0.65 15.46
C GLN A 248 -22.39 1.08 14.72
N PRO A 249 -23.25 0.14 14.29
CA PRO A 249 -24.47 0.47 13.55
C PRO A 249 -25.42 1.44 14.29
N ASP A 250 -25.50 1.33 15.61
CA ASP A 250 -26.33 2.18 16.48
C ASP A 250 -25.77 3.60 16.69
N GLU A 251 -24.49 3.80 16.38
CA GLU A 251 -23.83 5.12 16.43
C GLU A 251 -23.99 5.90 15.13
N LEU A 252 -24.53 5.26 14.07
CA LEU A 252 -24.61 5.89 12.77
C LEU A 252 -25.73 6.96 12.72
N PRO A 253 -25.45 8.16 12.18
CA PRO A 253 -26.49 9.13 11.83
C PRO A 253 -27.57 8.50 10.95
N LYS A 254 -28.82 8.90 11.13
CA LYS A 254 -30.01 8.35 10.42
C LYS A 254 -29.80 8.21 8.91
N ARG A 255 -29.10 9.16 8.28
CA ARG A 255 -28.81 9.15 6.83
C ARG A 255 -27.95 7.97 6.37
N TRP A 256 -27.22 7.30 7.27
CA TRP A 256 -26.31 6.20 6.93
C TRP A 256 -26.77 4.82 7.45
N VAL A 257 -27.82 4.79 8.27
CA VAL A 257 -28.36 3.53 8.81
C VAL A 257 -28.80 2.58 7.69
N GLY A 258 -29.39 3.11 6.60
CA GLY A 258 -29.82 2.31 5.45
C GLY A 258 -28.69 1.83 4.54
N SER A 259 -27.47 2.35 4.69
CA SER A 259 -26.31 1.99 3.87
C SER A 259 -24.99 2.02 4.68
N PRO A 260 -24.87 1.20 5.73
CA PRO A 260 -23.76 1.28 6.68
C PRO A 260 -22.40 0.89 6.08
N PHE A 261 -22.40 0.21 4.94
CA PHE A 261 -21.21 -0.22 4.21
C PHE A 261 -21.04 0.48 2.85
N ALA A 262 -21.77 1.59 2.63
CA ALA A 262 -21.54 2.39 1.44
C ALA A 262 -20.08 2.89 1.43
N TYR A 263 -19.39 2.67 0.32
CA TYR A 263 -18.04 3.15 0.08
C TYR A 263 -18.08 4.20 -1.03
N ASP A 264 -18.03 5.45 -0.61
CA ASP A 264 -17.85 6.59 -1.51
C ASP A 264 -16.51 7.26 -1.15
N PRO A 265 -15.45 6.97 -1.90
CA PRO A 265 -14.13 7.53 -1.66
C PRO A 265 -13.99 8.97 -2.19
N GLY A 266 -15.06 9.55 -2.71
CA GLY A 266 -15.07 10.93 -3.20
C GLY A 266 -14.62 11.90 -2.11
N LEU A 267 -13.70 12.79 -2.44
CA LEU A 267 -13.44 13.97 -1.63
C LEU A 267 -14.44 15.06 -2.06
N PRO A 268 -14.94 15.87 -1.13
CA PRO A 268 -15.85 16.97 -1.47
C PRO A 268 -15.16 18.06 -2.32
N ILE A 269 -13.86 17.92 -2.54
CA ILE A 269 -13.02 18.81 -3.36
C ILE A 269 -12.09 17.92 -4.18
N ASP A 270 -11.95 18.20 -5.47
CA ASP A 270 -10.92 17.60 -6.32
C ASP A 270 -9.54 18.07 -5.83
N VAL A 271 -8.88 17.21 -5.05
CA VAL A 271 -7.48 17.41 -4.69
C VAL A 271 -6.65 16.89 -5.85
N PRO A 272 -5.79 17.72 -6.44
CA PRO A 272 -4.90 17.25 -7.51
C PRO A 272 -4.15 15.99 -7.09
N VAL A 273 -4.13 14.99 -7.93
CA VAL A 273 -3.42 13.70 -7.68
C VAL A 273 -1.92 13.93 -7.45
N THR A 274 -1.42 15.04 -7.91
CA THR A 274 -0.08 15.55 -7.66
C THR A 274 -0.19 16.94 -7.02
N PRO A 275 0.10 17.08 -5.73
CA PRO A 275 0.21 18.41 -5.14
C PRO A 275 1.25 19.23 -5.93
N PRO A 276 1.04 20.53 -6.11
CA PRO A 276 2.06 21.39 -6.68
C PRO A 276 3.36 21.24 -5.88
N PRO A 277 4.53 21.43 -6.51
CA PRO A 277 5.79 21.40 -5.79
C PRO A 277 5.69 22.39 -4.63
N ILE A 278 5.94 21.91 -3.41
CA ILE A 278 6.09 22.80 -2.26
C ILE A 278 7.37 23.59 -2.55
N VAL A 279 7.22 24.82 -2.94
CA VAL A 279 8.34 25.79 -2.95
C VAL A 279 8.55 26.17 -1.48
N LEU A 280 9.59 25.60 -0.88
CA LEU A 280 10.11 26.04 0.41
C LEU A 280 10.91 27.33 0.22
#